data_dc2259874bd73282e661023f25735e46
#
_entry.id   dc2259874bd73282e661023f25735e46
#
_cell.length_a   1.000
_cell.length_b   1.000
_cell.length_c   1.000
_cell.angle_alpha   90.00
_cell.angle_beta   90.00
_cell.angle_gamma   90.00
#
_symmetry.space_group_name_H-M   'P 1'
#
loop_
_entity.id
_entity.type
_entity.pdbx_description
1 polymer ?
#
loop_
_entity_poly.entity_id
_entity_poly.type
_entity_poly.pdbx_seq_one_letter_code
_entity_poly.pdbx_strand_id
1 'polypeptide(L)'
;MRNDELFGHLQEFSPEEKFYYQYYMAKRDPEQLDAFLASLDAAVLSRHRYVVPELQGSLQLNFTSESWVWEDSAKDIYIHKHPRYMPEWDFTHEFYELVFACYGSFDLHISGHSIPMQPGFVCLIPPDTHHHISIFNNSIALNTKIRKSTFHTAFSPLLTGNDILARFFLNTMYIGDYRDYILFKCSGDEKLTELFSEVYLEHYNQEKYYPKIMNSLLSIIFSYLMRHHEESLETARTGQRRMRKIEAILGYIETNFRSVSLKELSKEFYFSEQYLSKYIRDNTGKTFQDIVLSIRLENARRLLETSNLSIGKISEACGYASAEHFTRQFKRQYGLSPTGYRTSPKNIKES
;
A
#
# COMPACT_ATOMS: atom_id res chain seq x y z
N MET A 1 -23.77 10.58 0.63
CA MET A 1 -24.11 9.75 1.80
C MET A 1 -23.62 10.47 3.05
N ARG A 2 -24.37 10.44 4.14
CA ARG A 2 -24.00 11.06 5.42
C ARG A 2 -23.46 10.02 6.38
N ASN A 3 -22.77 10.44 7.43
CA ASN A 3 -22.11 9.53 8.38
C ASN A 3 -23.12 8.63 9.13
N ASP A 4 -24.31 9.16 9.44
CA ASP A 4 -25.40 8.44 10.11
C ASP A 4 -26.04 7.34 9.23
N GLU A 5 -25.91 7.45 7.92
CA GLU A 5 -26.43 6.48 6.93
C GLU A 5 -25.40 5.39 6.58
N LEU A 6 -24.11 5.65 6.86
CA LEU A 6 -22.99 4.82 6.40
C LEU A 6 -23.08 3.38 6.90
N PHE A 7 -23.31 3.18 8.19
CA PHE A 7 -23.33 1.83 8.77
C PHE A 7 -24.46 0.98 8.18
N GLY A 8 -25.66 1.56 8.00
CA GLY A 8 -26.76 0.88 7.32
C GLY A 8 -26.40 0.48 5.89
N HIS A 9 -25.76 1.39 5.14
CA HIS A 9 -25.27 1.11 3.79
C HIS A 9 -24.24 -0.01 3.75
N LEU A 10 -23.30 -0.03 4.69
CA LEU A 10 -22.29 -1.08 4.77
C LEU A 10 -22.87 -2.46 5.15
N GLN A 11 -23.97 -2.50 5.88
CA GLN A 11 -24.66 -3.76 6.21
C GLN A 11 -25.39 -4.36 5.02
N GLU A 12 -25.87 -3.55 4.09
CA GLU A 12 -26.56 -4.04 2.89
C GLU A 12 -25.65 -4.92 2.02
N PHE A 13 -26.25 -5.93 1.41
CA PHE A 13 -25.53 -6.76 0.45
C PHE A 13 -25.36 -6.02 -0.88
N SER A 14 -24.11 -5.81 -1.28
CA SER A 14 -23.79 -5.33 -2.61
C SER A 14 -24.19 -6.36 -3.68
N PRO A 15 -24.29 -5.98 -4.97
CA PRO A 15 -24.50 -6.94 -6.06
C PRO A 15 -23.44 -8.06 -6.08
N GLU A 16 -22.19 -7.72 -5.79
CA GLU A 16 -21.08 -8.65 -5.71
C GLU A 16 -21.23 -9.64 -4.55
N GLU A 17 -21.62 -9.15 -3.38
CA GLU A 17 -21.89 -10.02 -2.21
C GLU A 17 -23.07 -10.94 -2.43
N LYS A 18 -24.11 -10.48 -3.14
CA LYS A 18 -25.27 -11.33 -3.51
C LYS A 18 -24.82 -12.47 -4.42
N PHE A 19 -23.95 -12.19 -5.38
CA PHE A 19 -23.36 -13.20 -6.26
C PHE A 19 -22.54 -14.23 -5.44
N TYR A 20 -21.63 -13.76 -4.59
CA TYR A 20 -20.81 -14.67 -3.80
C TYR A 20 -21.59 -15.43 -2.73
N TYR A 21 -22.66 -14.87 -2.20
CA TYR A 21 -23.55 -15.59 -1.30
C TYR A 21 -24.28 -16.72 -2.02
N GLN A 22 -24.78 -16.47 -3.24
CA GLN A 22 -25.42 -17.53 -4.05
C GLN A 22 -24.41 -18.64 -4.39
N TYR A 23 -23.20 -18.28 -4.78
CA TYR A 23 -22.14 -19.24 -5.03
C TYR A 23 -21.77 -20.03 -3.75
N TYR A 24 -21.62 -19.37 -2.61
CA TYR A 24 -21.37 -20.02 -1.32
C TYR A 24 -22.46 -21.01 -0.92
N MET A 25 -23.72 -20.66 -1.17
CA MET A 25 -24.85 -21.56 -0.91
C MET A 25 -24.87 -22.74 -1.86
N ALA A 26 -24.58 -22.53 -3.14
CA ALA A 26 -24.52 -23.58 -4.15
C ALA A 26 -23.44 -24.62 -3.83
N LYS A 27 -22.30 -24.19 -3.28
CA LYS A 27 -21.20 -25.12 -2.88
C LYS A 27 -21.56 -26.14 -1.81
N ARG A 28 -22.71 -26.02 -1.16
CA ARG A 28 -23.16 -26.98 -0.15
C ARG A 28 -23.76 -28.26 -0.75
N ASP A 29 -24.08 -28.22 -2.03
CA ASP A 29 -24.69 -29.32 -2.76
C ASP A 29 -24.10 -29.42 -4.17
N PRO A 30 -23.52 -30.56 -4.58
CA PRO A 30 -22.87 -30.72 -5.89
C PRO A 30 -23.81 -30.42 -7.07
N GLU A 31 -25.08 -30.84 -7.01
CA GLU A 31 -26.06 -30.62 -8.09
C GLU A 31 -26.40 -29.12 -8.20
N GLN A 32 -26.53 -28.41 -7.06
CA GLN A 32 -26.74 -26.97 -7.05
C GLN A 32 -25.53 -26.20 -7.55
N LEU A 33 -24.31 -26.67 -7.23
CA LEU A 33 -23.09 -26.06 -7.74
C LEU A 33 -22.99 -26.21 -9.25
N ASP A 34 -23.22 -27.40 -9.78
CA ASP A 34 -23.19 -27.64 -11.24
C ASP A 34 -24.25 -26.78 -11.96
N ALA A 35 -25.46 -26.67 -11.43
CA ALA A 35 -26.51 -25.82 -11.98
C ALA A 35 -26.11 -24.32 -11.92
N PHE A 36 -25.51 -23.89 -10.83
CA PHE A 36 -25.02 -22.51 -10.67
C PHE A 36 -23.91 -22.22 -11.69
N LEU A 37 -22.90 -23.08 -11.79
CA LEU A 37 -21.78 -22.91 -12.73
C LEU A 37 -22.25 -22.90 -14.19
N ALA A 38 -23.22 -23.77 -14.55
CA ALA A 38 -23.82 -23.79 -15.88
C ALA A 38 -24.64 -22.52 -16.23
N SER A 39 -25.12 -21.79 -15.21
CA SER A 39 -25.87 -20.53 -15.41
C SER A 39 -25.01 -19.30 -15.59
N LEU A 40 -23.68 -19.42 -15.38
CA LEU A 40 -22.76 -18.28 -15.40
C LEU A 40 -22.39 -17.89 -16.83
N ASP A 41 -22.42 -16.60 -17.11
CA ASP A 41 -21.92 -16.00 -18.35
C ASP A 41 -20.48 -15.53 -18.17
N ALA A 42 -19.58 -16.07 -18.98
CA ALA A 42 -18.16 -15.72 -18.95
C ALA A 42 -17.91 -14.21 -19.18
N ALA A 43 -18.73 -13.53 -19.99
CA ALA A 43 -18.62 -12.10 -20.22
C ALA A 43 -19.00 -11.31 -18.94
N VAL A 44 -20.01 -11.76 -18.21
CA VAL A 44 -20.41 -11.17 -16.91
C VAL A 44 -19.33 -11.37 -15.88
N LEU A 45 -18.78 -12.58 -15.75
CA LEU A 45 -17.68 -12.88 -14.82
C LEU A 45 -16.46 -11.99 -15.11
N SER A 46 -16.06 -11.88 -16.36
CA SER A 46 -14.93 -11.05 -16.77
C SER A 46 -15.19 -9.57 -16.52
N ARG A 47 -16.38 -9.07 -16.87
CA ARG A 47 -16.76 -7.66 -16.69
C ARG A 47 -16.77 -7.23 -15.22
N HIS A 48 -17.31 -8.08 -14.34
CA HIS A 48 -17.41 -7.82 -12.91
C HIS A 48 -16.21 -8.36 -12.13
N ARG A 49 -15.30 -9.07 -12.82
CA ARG A 49 -14.10 -9.67 -12.21
C ARG A 49 -14.43 -10.64 -11.07
N TYR A 50 -15.55 -11.38 -11.21
CA TYR A 50 -15.91 -12.38 -10.21
C TYR A 50 -14.97 -13.56 -10.25
N VAL A 51 -14.51 -13.97 -9.05
CA VAL A 51 -13.64 -15.14 -8.87
C VAL A 51 -14.50 -16.37 -8.60
N VAL A 52 -14.44 -17.35 -9.50
CA VAL A 52 -15.08 -18.66 -9.35
C VAL A 52 -14.02 -19.74 -9.57
N PRO A 53 -13.47 -20.31 -8.49
CA PRO A 53 -12.35 -21.25 -8.53
C PRO A 53 -12.51 -22.41 -9.51
N GLU A 54 -13.71 -22.94 -9.66
CA GLU A 54 -14.02 -24.08 -10.54
C GLU A 54 -13.91 -23.75 -12.04
N LEU A 55 -14.01 -22.46 -12.39
CA LEU A 55 -13.95 -21.98 -13.79
C LEU A 55 -12.57 -21.46 -14.21
N GLN A 56 -11.55 -21.75 -13.46
CA GLN A 56 -10.21 -21.14 -13.50
C GLN A 56 -9.36 -21.40 -14.75
N GLY A 57 -9.80 -22.11 -15.73
CA GLY A 57 -9.06 -22.22 -16.98
C GLY A 57 -8.86 -20.92 -17.75
N SER A 58 -9.50 -19.81 -17.37
CA SER A 58 -9.57 -18.58 -18.15
C SER A 58 -9.14 -17.27 -17.47
N LEU A 59 -8.97 -17.22 -16.15
CA LEU A 59 -8.62 -15.98 -15.45
C LEU A 59 -7.47 -16.22 -14.45
N GLN A 60 -6.22 -15.93 -14.87
CA GLN A 60 -5.08 -15.82 -13.94
C GLN A 60 -5.20 -14.54 -13.11
N LEU A 61 -6.07 -14.52 -12.09
CA LEU A 61 -6.32 -13.37 -11.23
C LEU A 61 -5.50 -13.41 -9.91
N ASN A 62 -4.34 -14.07 -9.92
CA ASN A 62 -3.50 -14.14 -8.71
C ASN A 62 -2.73 -12.85 -8.44
N PHE A 63 -2.82 -11.85 -9.32
CA PHE A 63 -2.08 -10.61 -9.22
C PHE A 63 -2.94 -9.40 -9.66
N THR A 64 -2.91 -8.34 -8.86
CA THR A 64 -3.61 -7.08 -9.17
C THR A 64 -2.59 -5.96 -9.34
N SER A 65 -2.50 -5.40 -10.56
CA SER A 65 -1.63 -4.25 -10.83
C SER A 65 -2.26 -2.92 -10.39
N GLU A 66 -1.44 -1.90 -10.20
CA GLU A 66 -1.94 -0.54 -9.97
C GLU A 66 -2.82 -0.03 -11.11
N SER A 67 -2.48 -0.34 -12.37
CA SER A 67 -3.27 0.05 -13.55
C SER A 67 -4.67 -0.59 -13.58
N TRP A 68 -4.86 -1.69 -12.89
CA TRP A 68 -6.16 -2.37 -12.77
C TRP A 68 -7.10 -1.68 -11.79
N VAL A 69 -6.55 -1.15 -10.70
CA VAL A 69 -7.35 -0.47 -9.66
C VAL A 69 -7.63 0.98 -10.06
N TRP A 70 -6.65 1.65 -10.67
CA TRP A 70 -6.72 3.05 -11.03
C TRP A 70 -6.60 3.25 -12.52
N GLU A 71 -7.73 3.28 -13.23
CA GLU A 71 -7.80 3.71 -14.63
C GLU A 71 -7.46 5.21 -14.77
N ASP A 72 -7.88 6.01 -13.78
CA ASP A 72 -7.54 7.43 -13.67
C ASP A 72 -6.26 7.63 -12.85
N SER A 73 -5.24 8.16 -13.50
CA SER A 73 -3.94 8.44 -12.86
C SER A 73 -3.98 9.55 -11.81
N ALA A 74 -5.09 10.29 -11.70
CA ALA A 74 -5.28 11.31 -10.68
C ALA A 74 -5.78 10.75 -9.34
N LYS A 75 -6.21 9.49 -9.31
CA LYS A 75 -6.68 8.80 -8.10
C LYS A 75 -5.57 7.91 -7.56
N ASP A 76 -5.22 8.10 -6.31
CA ASP A 76 -4.10 7.42 -5.65
C ASP A 76 -4.55 6.48 -4.53
N ILE A 77 -5.77 6.69 -4.01
CA ILE A 77 -6.35 5.92 -2.92
C ILE A 77 -7.73 5.43 -3.36
N TYR A 78 -7.99 4.17 -3.11
CA TYR A 78 -9.29 3.53 -3.38
C TYR A 78 -9.71 2.76 -2.14
N ILE A 79 -10.93 3.02 -1.62
CA ILE A 79 -11.50 2.28 -0.49
C ILE A 79 -12.80 1.59 -0.90
N HIS A 80 -12.98 0.37 -0.44
CA HIS A 80 -14.21 -0.39 -0.66
C HIS A 80 -14.48 -1.33 0.51
N LYS A 81 -15.73 -1.73 0.64
CA LYS A 81 -16.10 -2.83 1.52
C LYS A 81 -15.64 -4.14 0.88
N HIS A 82 -14.91 -4.96 1.64
CA HIS A 82 -14.55 -6.31 1.19
C HIS A 82 -15.81 -7.16 0.99
N PRO A 83 -15.96 -7.84 -0.16
CA PRO A 83 -17.15 -8.65 -0.39
C PRO A 83 -17.22 -9.85 0.57
N ARG A 84 -18.33 -9.96 1.30
CA ARG A 84 -18.61 -11.16 2.11
C ARG A 84 -18.87 -12.36 1.22
N TYR A 85 -18.57 -13.56 1.72
CA TYR A 85 -18.76 -14.85 1.04
C TYR A 85 -17.91 -15.05 -0.22
N MET A 86 -16.98 -14.14 -0.48
CA MET A 86 -15.98 -14.34 -1.53
C MET A 86 -15.18 -15.63 -1.26
N PRO A 87 -14.93 -16.47 -2.27
CA PRO A 87 -14.13 -17.68 -2.07
C PRO A 87 -12.71 -17.34 -1.61
N GLU A 88 -12.15 -18.19 -0.78
CA GLU A 88 -10.75 -18.10 -0.36
C GLU A 88 -9.84 -18.23 -1.57
N TRP A 89 -9.15 -17.18 -1.89
CA TRP A 89 -8.30 -17.07 -3.05
C TRP A 89 -7.08 -16.24 -2.75
N ASP A 90 -5.92 -16.85 -2.75
CA ASP A 90 -4.66 -16.18 -2.55
C ASP A 90 -4.32 -15.28 -3.74
N PHE A 91 -4.14 -14.00 -3.49
CA PHE A 91 -3.69 -13.03 -4.48
C PHE A 91 -2.59 -12.13 -3.93
N THR A 92 -1.88 -11.50 -4.86
CA THR A 92 -0.90 -10.45 -4.58
C THR A 92 -1.28 -9.17 -5.33
N HIS A 93 -0.68 -8.06 -4.95
CA HIS A 93 -0.92 -6.78 -5.60
C HIS A 93 0.32 -5.89 -5.59
N GLU A 94 0.37 -4.90 -6.49
CA GLU A 94 1.48 -3.94 -6.61
C GLU A 94 1.44 -2.77 -5.62
N PHE A 95 0.37 -2.58 -4.87
CA PHE A 95 0.09 -1.44 -4.02
C PHE A 95 0.13 -1.82 -2.53
N TYR A 96 0.03 -0.84 -1.64
CA TYR A 96 -0.23 -1.11 -0.22
C TYR A 96 -1.73 -1.28 0.01
N GLU A 97 -2.10 -2.20 0.87
CA GLU A 97 -3.49 -2.39 1.31
C GLU A 97 -3.60 -2.23 2.82
N LEU A 98 -4.58 -1.43 3.25
CA LEU A 98 -4.89 -1.22 4.65
C LEU A 98 -6.27 -1.83 4.92
N VAL A 99 -6.30 -2.91 5.68
CA VAL A 99 -7.53 -3.65 6.04
C VAL A 99 -7.98 -3.18 7.42
N PHE A 100 -9.16 -2.58 7.50
CA PHE A 100 -9.79 -2.17 8.74
C PHE A 100 -10.98 -3.06 9.05
N ALA A 101 -10.96 -3.72 10.22
CA ALA A 101 -12.09 -4.49 10.72
C ALA A 101 -13.13 -3.54 11.34
N CYS A 102 -14.14 -3.15 10.56
CA CYS A 102 -15.17 -2.20 10.95
C CYS A 102 -16.19 -2.80 11.91
N TYR A 103 -16.66 -4.02 11.62
CA TYR A 103 -17.70 -4.70 12.41
C TYR A 103 -17.54 -6.22 12.35
N GLY A 104 -17.86 -6.91 13.44
CA GLY A 104 -17.75 -8.36 13.56
C GLY A 104 -16.28 -8.84 13.51
N SER A 105 -16.08 -10.15 13.39
CA SER A 105 -14.77 -10.77 13.37
C SER A 105 -14.63 -11.70 12.16
N PHE A 106 -13.43 -11.75 11.57
CA PHE A 106 -13.12 -12.55 10.40
C PHE A 106 -11.62 -12.93 10.40
N ASP A 107 -11.23 -13.83 9.51
CA ASP A 107 -9.84 -14.24 9.38
C ASP A 107 -9.17 -13.56 8.17
N LEU A 108 -7.98 -13.03 8.42
CA LEU A 108 -7.07 -12.51 7.40
C LEU A 108 -5.89 -13.47 7.30
N HIS A 109 -5.69 -14.08 6.15
CA HIS A 109 -4.60 -15.01 5.89
C HIS A 109 -3.48 -14.28 5.15
N ILE A 110 -2.28 -14.28 5.72
CA ILE A 110 -1.10 -13.63 5.13
C ILE A 110 0.08 -14.58 5.17
N SER A 111 0.68 -14.88 4.01
CA SER A 111 1.89 -15.70 3.91
C SER A 111 1.81 -17.03 4.69
N GLY A 112 0.63 -17.66 4.68
CA GLY A 112 0.37 -18.94 5.36
C GLY A 112 0.03 -18.82 6.85
N HIS A 113 -0.13 -17.61 7.40
CA HIS A 113 -0.58 -17.36 8.77
C HIS A 113 -2.01 -16.84 8.77
N SER A 114 -2.84 -17.33 9.70
CA SER A 114 -4.18 -16.79 9.94
C SER A 114 -4.14 -15.78 11.08
N ILE A 115 -4.70 -14.60 10.86
CA ILE A 115 -4.80 -13.50 11.80
C ILE A 115 -6.28 -13.25 12.08
N PRO A 116 -6.76 -13.51 13.30
CA PRO A 116 -8.13 -13.21 13.66
C PRO A 116 -8.30 -11.68 13.80
N MET A 117 -8.98 -11.10 12.83
CA MET A 117 -9.32 -9.67 12.82
C MET A 117 -10.55 -9.42 13.69
N GLN A 118 -10.44 -8.49 14.62
CA GLN A 118 -11.50 -8.06 15.51
C GLN A 118 -11.87 -6.59 15.25
N PRO A 119 -13.07 -6.13 15.62
CA PRO A 119 -13.48 -4.73 15.44
C PRO A 119 -12.42 -3.75 15.98
N GLY A 120 -12.04 -2.79 15.15
CA GLY A 120 -10.99 -1.82 15.44
C GLY A 120 -9.58 -2.24 15.00
N PHE A 121 -9.33 -3.50 14.64
CA PHE A 121 -8.02 -3.91 14.14
C PHE A 121 -7.74 -3.34 12.76
N VAL A 122 -6.49 -2.90 12.57
CA VAL A 122 -5.99 -2.38 11.29
C VAL A 122 -4.76 -3.17 10.88
N CYS A 123 -4.79 -3.76 9.68
CA CYS A 123 -3.64 -4.48 9.13
C CYS A 123 -3.14 -3.79 7.86
N LEU A 124 -1.85 -3.44 7.83
CA LEU A 124 -1.17 -2.92 6.64
C LEU A 124 -0.42 -4.04 5.95
N ILE A 125 -0.79 -4.30 4.70
CA ILE A 125 -0.24 -5.33 3.84
C ILE A 125 0.60 -4.65 2.74
N PRO A 126 1.91 -4.98 2.64
CA PRO A 126 2.75 -4.40 1.61
C PRO A 126 2.50 -5.05 0.23
N PRO A 127 3.01 -4.43 -0.84
CA PRO A 127 3.02 -5.02 -2.17
C PRO A 127 3.65 -6.42 -2.20
N ASP A 128 3.25 -7.21 -3.19
CA ASP A 128 3.80 -8.53 -3.49
C ASP A 128 3.64 -9.57 -2.34
N THR A 129 2.72 -9.30 -1.40
CA THR A 129 2.42 -10.19 -0.27
C THR A 129 1.19 -11.04 -0.56
N HIS A 130 1.34 -12.36 -0.47
CA HIS A 130 0.23 -13.32 -0.62
C HIS A 130 -0.72 -13.23 0.56
N HIS A 131 -1.99 -12.97 0.28
CA HIS A 131 -3.03 -12.90 1.31
C HIS A 131 -4.43 -13.16 0.74
N HIS A 132 -5.36 -13.48 1.63
CA HIS A 132 -6.81 -13.43 1.38
C HIS A 132 -7.59 -13.13 2.67
N ILE A 133 -8.81 -12.65 2.51
CA ILE A 133 -9.70 -12.32 3.61
C ILE A 133 -10.90 -13.25 3.55
N SER A 134 -11.19 -13.93 4.67
CA SER A 134 -12.28 -14.90 4.79
C SER A 134 -13.42 -14.35 5.64
N ILE A 135 -14.49 -13.87 4.99
CA ILE A 135 -15.69 -13.34 5.66
C ILE A 135 -16.91 -14.14 5.24
N PHE A 136 -17.33 -15.10 6.07
CA PHE A 136 -18.50 -15.94 5.85
C PHE A 136 -19.65 -15.68 6.86
N ASN A 137 -19.71 -14.44 7.35
CA ASN A 137 -20.70 -13.96 8.32
C ASN A 137 -21.09 -12.50 8.00
N ASN A 138 -21.69 -11.78 8.92
CA ASN A 138 -22.10 -10.40 8.75
C ASN A 138 -21.00 -9.37 9.09
N SER A 139 -19.74 -9.79 9.21
CA SER A 139 -18.64 -8.89 9.48
C SER A 139 -18.38 -7.95 8.30
N ILE A 140 -17.81 -6.79 8.60
CA ILE A 140 -17.52 -5.74 7.63
C ILE A 140 -16.05 -5.37 7.74
N ALA A 141 -15.33 -5.55 6.64
CA ALA A 141 -13.98 -5.06 6.45
C ALA A 141 -13.97 -3.94 5.41
N LEU A 142 -13.22 -2.88 5.67
CA LEU A 142 -12.92 -1.82 4.72
C LEU A 142 -11.48 -1.97 4.24
N ASN A 143 -11.32 -2.17 2.93
CA ASN A 143 -10.00 -2.30 2.30
C ASN A 143 -9.63 -0.99 1.62
N THR A 144 -8.56 -0.36 2.08
CA THR A 144 -8.02 0.86 1.47
C THR A 144 -6.76 0.52 0.69
N LYS A 145 -6.84 0.63 -0.64
CA LYS A 145 -5.72 0.42 -1.57
C LYS A 145 -5.01 1.74 -1.79
N ILE A 146 -3.68 1.75 -1.67
CA ILE A 146 -2.86 2.96 -1.69
C ILE A 146 -1.71 2.75 -2.66
N ARG A 147 -1.58 3.61 -3.67
CA ARG A 147 -0.43 3.55 -4.60
C ARG A 147 0.90 3.60 -3.86
N LYS A 148 1.90 2.88 -4.36
CA LYS A 148 3.27 2.93 -3.80
C LYS A 148 3.78 4.36 -3.68
N SER A 149 3.60 5.17 -4.71
CA SER A 149 4.05 6.57 -4.73
C SER A 149 3.36 7.43 -3.67
N THR A 150 2.05 7.26 -3.49
CA THR A 150 1.26 8.01 -2.51
C THR A 150 1.58 7.59 -1.09
N PHE A 151 1.72 6.28 -0.87
CA PHE A 151 2.17 5.75 0.40
C PHE A 151 3.51 6.37 0.81
N HIS A 152 4.50 6.38 -0.09
CA HIS A 152 5.80 7.00 0.15
C HIS A 152 5.69 8.49 0.48
N THR A 153 4.84 9.24 -0.20
CA THR A 153 4.67 10.67 0.03
C THR A 153 3.99 10.98 1.36
N ALA A 154 2.95 10.25 1.72
CA ALA A 154 2.21 10.43 2.96
C ALA A 154 3.03 10.05 4.19
N PHE A 155 3.93 9.06 4.07
CA PHE A 155 4.68 8.50 5.19
C PHE A 155 6.09 9.05 5.35
N SER A 156 6.72 9.55 4.28
CA SER A 156 8.07 10.10 4.35
C SER A 156 8.28 11.10 5.51
N PRO A 157 7.31 11.96 5.88
CA PRO A 157 7.45 12.83 7.04
C PRO A 157 7.44 12.10 8.39
N LEU A 158 6.83 10.91 8.47
CA LEU A 158 6.73 10.10 9.69
C LEU A 158 7.96 9.21 9.89
N LEU A 159 8.84 9.10 8.87
CA LEU A 159 10.04 8.26 8.91
C LEU A 159 11.22 8.89 9.68
N THR A 160 11.02 10.00 10.37
CA THR A 160 12.07 10.70 11.12
C THR A 160 12.34 10.05 12.48
N GLY A 161 12.61 8.73 12.51
CA GLY A 161 12.90 8.00 13.74
C GLY A 161 13.30 6.55 13.49
N ASN A 162 13.77 5.88 14.54
CA ASN A 162 14.08 4.44 14.54
C ASN A 162 12.86 3.59 14.90
N ASP A 163 11.68 4.00 14.49
CA ASP A 163 10.45 3.30 14.81
C ASP A 163 10.22 2.06 13.92
N ILE A 164 9.32 1.20 14.37
CA ILE A 164 9.01 -0.07 13.68
C ILE A 164 8.39 0.22 12.30
N LEU A 165 7.63 1.30 12.19
CA LEU A 165 6.97 1.68 10.95
C LEU A 165 7.98 2.17 9.89
N ALA A 166 8.95 3.00 10.30
CA ALA A 166 10.03 3.43 9.40
C ALA A 166 10.82 2.23 8.88
N ARG A 167 11.13 1.27 9.76
CA ARG A 167 11.80 0.03 9.38
C ARG A 167 10.98 -0.83 8.42
N PHE A 168 9.70 -1.05 8.72
CA PHE A 168 8.79 -1.77 7.83
C PHE A 168 8.79 -1.13 6.43
N PHE A 169 8.67 0.17 6.38
CA PHE A 169 8.62 0.95 5.17
C PHE A 169 9.91 0.81 4.34
N LEU A 170 11.06 1.01 4.98
CA LEU A 170 12.35 0.85 4.32
C LEU A 170 12.54 -0.58 3.78
N ASN A 171 12.09 -1.58 4.52
CA ASN A 171 12.18 -2.97 4.10
C ASN A 171 11.28 -3.24 2.88
N THR A 172 10.04 -2.77 2.88
CA THR A 172 9.14 -2.94 1.74
C THR A 172 9.61 -2.23 0.48
N MET A 173 10.36 -1.12 0.62
CA MET A 173 10.92 -0.39 -0.51
C MET A 173 12.19 -1.03 -1.09
N TYR A 174 13.06 -1.56 -0.24
CA TYR A 174 14.42 -1.90 -0.61
C TYR A 174 14.77 -3.38 -0.49
N ILE A 175 13.98 -4.17 0.24
CA ILE A 175 14.19 -5.62 0.39
C ILE A 175 13.19 -6.34 -0.51
N GLY A 176 13.68 -6.95 -1.60
CA GLY A 176 12.85 -7.50 -2.67
C GLY A 176 11.99 -8.72 -2.31
N ASP A 177 12.11 -9.30 -1.12
CA ASP A 177 11.32 -10.46 -0.65
C ASP A 177 10.79 -10.21 0.77
N TYR A 178 10.48 -8.95 1.07
CA TYR A 178 9.92 -8.57 2.36
C TYR A 178 8.40 -8.83 2.36
N ARG A 179 7.98 -9.83 3.10
CA ARG A 179 6.59 -10.32 3.17
C ARG A 179 5.99 -10.17 4.57
N ASP A 180 6.38 -9.14 5.27
CA ASP A 180 5.85 -8.85 6.60
C ASP A 180 4.57 -8.01 6.50
N TYR A 181 3.82 -7.90 7.57
CA TYR A 181 2.67 -7.02 7.70
C TYR A 181 2.78 -6.23 9.01
N ILE A 182 2.00 -5.18 9.13
CA ILE A 182 1.81 -4.47 10.40
C ILE A 182 0.37 -4.61 10.83
N LEU A 183 0.16 -5.12 12.04
CA LEU A 183 -1.12 -5.22 12.69
C LEU A 183 -1.19 -4.28 13.89
N PHE A 184 -2.15 -3.37 13.89
CA PHE A 184 -2.53 -2.55 15.03
C PHE A 184 -3.79 -3.11 15.67
N LYS A 185 -3.75 -3.39 16.97
CA LYS A 185 -4.89 -3.90 17.74
C LYS A 185 -5.57 -2.74 18.47
N CYS A 186 -6.49 -2.07 17.78
CA CYS A 186 -7.12 -0.82 18.23
C CYS A 186 -8.57 -1.03 18.67
N SER A 187 -8.89 -2.13 19.36
CA SER A 187 -10.25 -2.43 19.80
C SER A 187 -10.85 -1.29 20.64
N GLY A 188 -12.08 -0.90 20.32
CA GLY A 188 -12.81 0.12 21.08
C GLY A 188 -12.44 1.56 20.77
N ASP A 189 -11.60 1.80 19.76
CA ASP A 189 -11.25 3.15 19.33
C ASP A 189 -12.29 3.72 18.35
N GLU A 190 -13.24 4.50 18.90
CA GLU A 190 -14.31 5.14 18.14
C GLU A 190 -13.74 6.17 17.16
N LYS A 191 -12.66 6.89 17.55
CA LYS A 191 -12.05 7.91 16.69
C LYS A 191 -11.45 7.31 15.43
N LEU A 192 -10.85 6.14 15.54
CA LEU A 192 -10.33 5.42 14.37
C LEU A 192 -11.46 4.99 13.44
N THR A 193 -12.58 4.53 14.00
CA THR A 193 -13.79 4.19 13.22
C THR A 193 -14.35 5.40 12.49
N GLU A 194 -14.40 6.57 13.14
CA GLU A 194 -14.79 7.85 12.50
C GLU A 194 -13.86 8.19 11.33
N LEU A 195 -12.55 8.11 11.51
CA LEU A 195 -11.57 8.44 10.48
C LEU A 195 -11.71 7.53 9.23
N PHE A 196 -11.87 6.22 9.42
CA PHE A 196 -12.12 5.30 8.30
C PHE A 196 -13.48 5.55 7.64
N SER A 197 -14.48 5.95 8.41
CA SER A 197 -15.79 6.35 7.88
C SER A 197 -15.67 7.61 7.01
N GLU A 198 -14.90 8.61 7.43
CA GLU A 198 -14.63 9.81 6.64
C GLU A 198 -13.92 9.47 5.32
N VAL A 199 -12.92 8.59 5.34
CA VAL A 199 -12.24 8.10 4.12
C VAL A 199 -13.23 7.43 3.17
N TYR A 200 -14.12 6.58 3.69
CA TYR A 200 -15.11 5.90 2.87
C TYR A 200 -16.13 6.87 2.26
N LEU A 201 -16.64 7.82 3.06
CA LEU A 201 -17.60 8.84 2.60
C LEU A 201 -16.99 9.77 1.56
N GLU A 202 -15.75 10.21 1.77
CA GLU A 202 -15.04 11.04 0.80
C GLU A 202 -14.85 10.31 -0.53
N HIS A 203 -14.49 9.01 -0.46
CA HIS A 203 -14.37 8.17 -1.65
C HIS A 203 -15.72 7.96 -2.36
N TYR A 204 -16.80 7.80 -1.60
CA TYR A 204 -18.14 7.61 -2.15
C TYR A 204 -18.67 8.87 -2.82
N ASN A 205 -18.52 10.03 -2.18
CA ASN A 205 -19.07 11.31 -2.65
C ASN A 205 -18.23 11.96 -3.75
N GLN A 206 -16.91 11.78 -3.73
CA GLN A 206 -15.94 12.31 -4.71
C GLN A 206 -16.15 13.81 -5.02
N GLU A 207 -16.26 14.63 -3.98
CA GLU A 207 -16.46 16.07 -4.11
C GLU A 207 -15.17 16.80 -4.57
N LYS A 208 -15.25 18.12 -4.74
CA LYS A 208 -14.10 18.95 -5.12
C LYS A 208 -12.95 18.76 -4.12
N TYR A 209 -11.71 18.62 -4.64
CA TYR A 209 -10.49 18.33 -3.87
C TYR A 209 -10.40 16.91 -3.26
N TYR A 210 -11.29 15.98 -3.66
CA TYR A 210 -11.29 14.59 -3.23
C TYR A 210 -9.89 13.96 -3.10
N PRO A 211 -8.95 14.00 -4.10
CA PRO A 211 -7.66 13.32 -3.95
C PRO A 211 -6.79 13.93 -2.85
N LYS A 212 -6.88 15.24 -2.63
CA LYS A 212 -6.10 15.94 -1.58
C LYS A 212 -6.63 15.59 -0.19
N ILE A 213 -7.96 15.56 -0.04
CA ILE A 213 -8.62 15.21 1.22
C ILE A 213 -8.30 13.76 1.59
N MET A 214 -8.40 12.82 0.64
CA MET A 214 -8.05 11.41 0.85
C MET A 214 -6.61 11.24 1.35
N ASN A 215 -5.64 11.92 0.73
CA ASN A 215 -4.24 11.91 1.15
C ASN A 215 -4.04 12.48 2.57
N SER A 216 -4.76 13.54 2.91
CA SER A 216 -4.71 14.15 4.24
C SER A 216 -5.31 13.23 5.31
N LEU A 217 -6.47 12.63 5.04
CA LEU A 217 -7.11 11.66 5.94
C LEU A 217 -6.22 10.45 6.18
N LEU A 218 -5.59 9.92 5.14
CA LEU A 218 -4.63 8.83 5.27
C LEU A 218 -3.46 9.21 6.19
N SER A 219 -2.88 10.39 6.00
CA SER A 219 -1.79 10.89 6.85
C SER A 219 -2.22 11.07 8.31
N ILE A 220 -3.47 11.51 8.55
CA ILE A 220 -4.07 11.62 9.88
C ILE A 220 -4.21 10.22 10.51
N ILE A 221 -4.79 9.25 9.79
CA ILE A 221 -4.96 7.88 10.27
C ILE A 221 -3.62 7.30 10.75
N PHE A 222 -2.58 7.40 9.94
CA PHE A 222 -1.28 6.83 10.32
C PHE A 222 -0.62 7.60 11.47
N SER A 223 -0.71 8.92 11.48
CA SER A 223 -0.21 9.72 12.61
C SER A 223 -0.95 9.36 13.91
N TYR A 224 -2.25 9.10 13.80
CA TYR A 224 -3.09 8.69 14.92
C TYR A 224 -2.73 7.29 15.43
N LEU A 225 -2.60 6.32 14.52
CA LEU A 225 -2.17 4.96 14.84
C LEU A 225 -0.82 4.96 15.58
N MET A 226 0.16 5.69 15.08
CA MET A 226 1.48 5.80 15.71
C MET A 226 1.43 6.47 17.08
N ARG A 227 0.63 7.52 17.23
CA ARG A 227 0.53 8.24 18.51
C ARG A 227 -0.14 7.43 19.61
N HIS A 228 -1.18 6.64 19.27
CA HIS A 228 -2.07 6.02 20.25
C HIS A 228 -1.98 4.49 20.30
N HIS A 229 -1.44 3.86 19.26
CA HIS A 229 -1.47 2.40 19.10
C HIS A 229 -0.11 1.78 18.77
N GLU A 230 1.00 2.52 18.88
CA GLU A 230 2.34 2.00 18.63
C GLU A 230 2.66 0.77 19.52
N GLU A 231 2.24 0.80 20.78
CA GLU A 231 2.46 -0.30 21.72
C GLU A 231 1.66 -1.58 21.37
N SER A 232 0.55 -1.45 20.64
CA SER A 232 -0.29 -2.57 20.19
C SER A 232 0.16 -3.17 18.87
N LEU A 233 1.23 -2.64 18.29
CA LEU A 233 1.72 -3.02 16.97
C LEU A 233 2.38 -4.39 17.00
N GLU A 234 1.93 -5.28 16.11
CA GLU A 234 2.52 -6.59 15.86
C GLU A 234 3.00 -6.70 14.41
N THR A 235 4.10 -7.44 14.23
CA THR A 235 4.62 -7.79 12.89
C THR A 235 4.83 -9.30 12.81
N ALA A 236 4.82 -9.88 11.60
CA ALA A 236 5.18 -11.27 11.44
C ALA A 236 6.64 -11.48 11.90
N ARG A 237 6.83 -12.39 12.82
CA ARG A 237 8.12 -12.64 13.50
C ARG A 237 9.13 -13.38 12.62
N THR A 238 9.30 -13.02 11.38
CA THR A 238 10.26 -13.67 10.48
C THR A 238 11.58 -12.91 10.41
N GLY A 239 12.64 -13.45 11.03
CA GLY A 239 14.01 -13.01 10.75
C GLY A 239 14.64 -11.91 11.62
N GLN A 240 14.18 -11.67 12.83
CA GLN A 240 14.51 -10.53 13.69
C GLN A 240 16.00 -10.20 13.93
N ARG A 241 16.94 -11.11 13.77
CA ARG A 241 18.34 -10.83 14.17
C ARG A 241 19.24 -10.35 13.02
N ARG A 242 18.96 -10.78 11.78
CA ARG A 242 19.75 -10.40 10.59
C ARG A 242 19.27 -9.08 9.98
N MET A 243 17.96 -8.79 10.11
CA MET A 243 17.31 -7.61 9.53
C MET A 243 17.69 -6.30 10.23
N ARG A 244 17.84 -6.26 11.55
CA ARG A 244 18.14 -5.01 12.29
C ARG A 244 19.33 -4.19 11.76
N LYS A 245 20.29 -4.83 11.13
CA LYS A 245 21.53 -4.18 10.67
C LYS A 245 21.36 -3.55 9.29
N ILE A 246 20.68 -4.21 8.37
CA ILE A 246 20.37 -3.63 7.06
C ILE A 246 19.37 -2.49 7.18
N GLU A 247 18.40 -2.59 8.08
CA GLU A 247 17.43 -1.55 8.39
C GLU A 247 18.10 -0.27 8.87
N ALA A 248 19.03 -0.39 9.81
CA ALA A 248 19.78 0.76 10.30
C ALA A 248 20.64 1.42 9.18
N ILE A 249 21.21 0.61 8.30
CA ILE A 249 21.96 1.10 7.14
C ILE A 249 21.05 1.85 6.17
N LEU A 250 19.88 1.27 5.85
CA LEU A 250 18.90 1.90 4.94
C LEU A 250 18.33 3.18 5.54
N GLY A 251 18.01 3.20 6.83
CA GLY A 251 17.55 4.39 7.55
C GLY A 251 18.59 5.51 7.54
N TYR A 252 19.87 5.17 7.71
CA TYR A 252 20.95 6.15 7.60
C TYR A 252 21.07 6.72 6.17
N ILE A 253 20.95 5.87 5.15
CA ILE A 253 20.95 6.29 3.74
C ILE A 253 19.78 7.24 3.47
N GLU A 254 18.56 6.90 3.93
CA GLU A 254 17.37 7.70 3.74
C GLU A 254 17.47 9.08 4.40
N THR A 255 18.01 9.13 5.61
CA THR A 255 18.18 10.40 6.34
C THR A 255 19.27 11.28 5.70
N ASN A 256 20.32 10.67 5.18
CA ASN A 256 21.52 11.37 4.69
C ASN A 256 21.66 11.33 3.15
N PHE A 257 20.61 11.03 2.40
CA PHE A 257 20.64 10.74 0.96
C PHE A 257 21.31 11.83 0.10
N ARG A 258 21.33 13.07 0.59
CA ARG A 258 21.91 14.20 -0.15
C ARG A 258 23.41 14.06 -0.35
N SER A 259 24.12 13.56 0.66
CA SER A 259 25.59 13.53 0.69
C SER A 259 26.19 12.16 1.01
N VAL A 260 25.36 11.18 1.42
CA VAL A 260 25.83 9.88 1.89
C VAL A 260 26.74 9.16 0.88
N SER A 261 27.83 8.60 1.40
CA SER A 261 28.79 7.77 0.65
C SER A 261 29.05 6.43 1.33
N LEU A 262 29.51 5.43 0.58
CA LEU A 262 29.94 4.15 1.18
C LEU A 262 31.03 4.34 2.24
N LYS A 263 31.89 5.33 2.05
CA LYS A 263 32.94 5.67 3.01
C LYS A 263 32.40 6.19 4.33
N GLU A 264 31.36 7.02 4.31
CA GLU A 264 30.65 7.47 5.53
C GLU A 264 29.93 6.31 6.22
N LEU A 265 29.19 5.49 5.46
CA LEU A 265 28.55 4.29 5.98
C LEU A 265 29.56 3.33 6.61
N SER A 266 30.75 3.17 6.00
CA SER A 266 31.79 2.29 6.51
C SER A 266 32.30 2.73 7.89
N LYS A 267 32.40 4.04 8.11
CA LYS A 267 32.77 4.63 9.40
C LYS A 267 31.65 4.48 10.43
N GLU A 268 30.43 4.80 10.03
CA GLU A 268 29.26 4.77 10.93
C GLU A 268 28.95 3.37 11.43
N PHE A 269 29.00 2.38 10.53
CA PHE A 269 28.65 0.99 10.86
C PHE A 269 29.84 0.09 11.15
N TYR A 270 31.06 0.62 11.18
CA TYR A 270 32.33 -0.10 11.45
C TYR A 270 32.53 -1.30 10.52
N PHE A 271 32.30 -1.11 9.21
CA PHE A 271 32.52 -2.10 8.17
C PHE A 271 33.49 -1.56 7.09
N SER A 272 34.07 -2.47 6.32
CA SER A 272 34.75 -2.04 5.09
C SER A 272 33.72 -1.65 4.01
N GLU A 273 34.08 -0.73 3.12
CA GLU A 273 33.21 -0.34 1.98
C GLU A 273 32.84 -1.54 1.11
N GLN A 274 33.78 -2.46 0.89
CA GLN A 274 33.56 -3.68 0.11
C GLN A 274 32.52 -4.60 0.78
N TYR A 275 32.63 -4.79 2.09
CA TYR A 275 31.65 -5.58 2.85
C TYR A 275 30.26 -4.93 2.79
N LEU A 276 30.16 -3.63 3.02
CA LEU A 276 28.87 -2.90 2.97
C LEU A 276 28.22 -2.98 1.60
N SER A 277 28.99 -2.76 0.53
CA SER A 277 28.49 -2.85 -0.84
C SER A 277 27.88 -4.22 -1.13
N LYS A 278 28.61 -5.30 -0.74
CA LYS A 278 28.11 -6.67 -0.86
C LYS A 278 26.92 -6.93 0.05
N TYR A 279 27.00 -6.51 1.32
CA TYR A 279 25.94 -6.71 2.31
C TYR A 279 24.64 -6.04 1.91
N ILE A 280 24.67 -4.79 1.43
CA ILE A 280 23.51 -4.07 0.90
C ILE A 280 22.92 -4.85 -0.27
N ARG A 281 23.74 -5.24 -1.25
CA ARG A 281 23.29 -5.96 -2.43
C ARG A 281 22.69 -7.33 -2.10
N ASP A 282 23.31 -8.07 -1.20
CA ASP A 282 22.85 -9.42 -0.79
C ASP A 282 21.50 -9.36 -0.03
N ASN A 283 21.21 -8.25 0.66
CA ASN A 283 19.96 -8.10 1.44
C ASN A 283 18.85 -7.33 0.71
N THR A 284 19.20 -6.50 -0.30
CA THR A 284 18.21 -5.64 -0.98
C THR A 284 18.04 -5.97 -2.47
N GLY A 285 18.93 -6.80 -3.05
CA GLY A 285 19.00 -7.01 -4.49
C GLY A 285 19.50 -5.80 -5.30
N LYS A 286 19.72 -4.64 -4.65
CA LYS A 286 20.12 -3.37 -5.27
C LYS A 286 21.50 -2.94 -4.82
N THR A 287 22.20 -2.16 -5.67
CA THR A 287 23.45 -1.53 -5.23
C THR A 287 23.17 -0.32 -4.34
N PHE A 288 24.14 0.07 -3.53
CA PHE A 288 24.10 1.33 -2.76
C PHE A 288 23.76 2.54 -3.65
N GLN A 289 24.36 2.61 -4.83
CA GLN A 289 24.12 3.71 -5.77
C GLN A 289 22.69 3.72 -6.30
N ASP A 290 22.11 2.54 -6.60
CA ASP A 290 20.72 2.44 -7.05
C ASP A 290 19.73 2.88 -5.96
N ILE A 291 20.00 2.53 -4.70
CA ILE A 291 19.18 2.94 -3.55
C ILE A 291 19.23 4.47 -3.40
N VAL A 292 20.42 5.07 -3.34
CA VAL A 292 20.58 6.53 -3.22
C VAL A 292 19.93 7.25 -4.39
N LEU A 293 20.10 6.73 -5.61
CA LEU A 293 19.47 7.30 -6.82
C LEU A 293 17.94 7.28 -6.72
N SER A 294 17.38 6.15 -6.32
CA SER A 294 15.93 6.02 -6.14
C SER A 294 15.38 7.03 -5.14
N ILE A 295 16.03 7.18 -3.98
CA ILE A 295 15.65 8.13 -2.94
C ILE A 295 15.70 9.58 -3.46
N ARG A 296 16.78 9.94 -4.13
CA ARG A 296 16.97 11.30 -4.69
C ARG A 296 15.90 11.63 -5.73
N LEU A 297 15.61 10.70 -6.64
CA LEU A 297 14.64 10.90 -7.70
C LEU A 297 13.21 10.97 -7.16
N GLU A 298 12.88 10.17 -6.15
CA GLU A 298 11.57 10.21 -5.51
C GLU A 298 11.34 11.53 -4.75
N ASN A 299 12.35 12.00 -4.01
CA ASN A 299 12.30 13.32 -3.38
C ASN A 299 12.16 14.46 -4.42
N ALA A 300 12.86 14.35 -5.55
CA ALA A 300 12.74 15.32 -6.64
C ALA A 300 11.35 15.32 -7.26
N ARG A 301 10.77 14.14 -7.49
CA ARG A 301 9.39 13.99 -7.98
C ARG A 301 8.41 14.71 -7.06
N ARG A 302 8.50 14.46 -5.75
CA ARG A 302 7.67 15.12 -4.75
C ARG A 302 7.82 16.65 -4.79
N LEU A 303 9.05 17.17 -4.86
CA LEU A 303 9.28 18.62 -4.94
C LEU A 303 8.74 19.23 -6.24
N LEU A 304 8.76 18.49 -7.35
CA LEU A 304 8.16 18.94 -8.61
C LEU A 304 6.63 19.04 -8.52
N GLU A 305 5.98 18.18 -7.74
CA GLU A 305 4.53 18.13 -7.55
C GLU A 305 4.03 19.13 -6.49
N THR A 306 4.84 19.37 -5.44
CA THR A 306 4.39 20.11 -4.25
C THR A 306 5.00 21.52 -4.13
N SER A 307 5.93 21.91 -5.00
CA SER A 307 6.61 23.19 -4.89
C SER A 307 6.82 23.89 -6.24
N ASN A 308 6.98 25.21 -6.18
CA ASN A 308 7.36 26.06 -7.31
C ASN A 308 8.88 26.30 -7.41
N LEU A 309 9.69 25.47 -6.74
CA LEU A 309 11.15 25.60 -6.80
C LEU A 309 11.66 25.41 -8.23
N SER A 310 12.68 26.17 -8.63
CA SER A 310 13.33 25.97 -9.93
C SER A 310 13.97 24.57 -10.01
N ILE A 311 14.10 24.03 -11.22
CA ILE A 311 14.69 22.73 -11.45
C ILE A 311 16.11 22.64 -10.86
N GLY A 312 16.89 23.73 -10.96
CA GLY A 312 18.21 23.83 -10.32
C GLY A 312 18.16 23.70 -8.79
N LYS A 313 17.21 24.40 -8.14
CA LYS A 313 17.03 24.29 -6.68
C LYS A 313 16.57 22.90 -6.24
N ILE A 314 15.71 22.25 -7.02
CA ILE A 314 15.28 20.86 -6.76
C ILE A 314 16.49 19.91 -6.92
N SER A 315 17.29 20.07 -7.98
CA SER A 315 18.50 19.29 -8.18
C SER A 315 19.43 19.37 -6.98
N GLU A 316 19.71 20.58 -6.50
CA GLU A 316 20.56 20.85 -5.33
C GLU A 316 19.95 20.24 -4.05
N ALA A 317 18.66 20.48 -3.80
CA ALA A 317 17.92 19.94 -2.64
C ALA A 317 17.92 18.40 -2.60
N CYS A 318 18.03 17.74 -3.76
CA CYS A 318 18.13 16.28 -3.89
C CYS A 318 19.57 15.75 -3.94
N GLY A 319 20.59 16.61 -3.72
CA GLY A 319 22.00 16.20 -3.61
C GLY A 319 22.69 15.91 -4.95
N TYR A 320 22.25 16.56 -6.04
CA TYR A 320 22.93 16.50 -7.32
C TYR A 320 23.89 17.69 -7.47
N ALA A 321 25.10 17.41 -7.93
CA ALA A 321 26.09 18.44 -8.19
C ALA A 321 25.80 19.26 -9.46
N SER A 322 24.98 18.71 -10.39
CA SER A 322 24.60 19.42 -11.62
C SER A 322 23.16 19.12 -12.00
N ALA A 323 22.45 20.18 -12.43
CA ALA A 323 21.07 20.08 -12.91
C ALA A 323 20.96 19.26 -14.21
N GLU A 324 22.00 19.19 -15.01
CA GLU A 324 22.02 18.39 -16.25
C GLU A 324 22.07 16.89 -15.92
N HIS A 325 22.91 16.49 -14.97
CA HIS A 325 22.98 15.12 -14.51
C HIS A 325 21.66 14.68 -13.88
N PHE A 326 21.07 15.53 -13.03
CA PHE A 326 19.73 15.32 -12.48
C PHE A 326 18.69 15.10 -13.57
N THR A 327 18.61 16.04 -14.54
CA THR A 327 17.61 16.00 -15.63
C THR A 327 17.71 14.71 -16.43
N ARG A 328 18.92 14.24 -16.73
CA ARG A 328 19.15 13.00 -17.46
C ARG A 328 18.70 11.77 -16.66
N GLN A 329 19.04 11.70 -15.36
CA GLN A 329 18.62 10.59 -14.49
C GLN A 329 17.11 10.58 -14.30
N PHE A 330 16.50 11.73 -14.07
CA PHE A 330 15.05 11.87 -13.90
C PHE A 330 14.30 11.43 -15.17
N LYS A 331 14.74 11.88 -16.34
CA LYS A 331 14.15 11.46 -17.62
C LYS A 331 14.27 9.96 -17.85
N ARG A 332 15.41 9.36 -17.48
CA ARG A 332 15.61 7.91 -17.59
C ARG A 332 14.62 7.12 -16.71
N GLN A 333 14.33 7.62 -15.51
CA GLN A 333 13.45 6.96 -14.54
C GLN A 333 11.97 7.15 -14.85
N TYR A 334 11.56 8.37 -15.22
CA TYR A 334 10.14 8.74 -15.35
C TYR A 334 9.69 8.98 -16.81
N GLY A 335 10.57 8.82 -17.78
CA GLY A 335 10.27 9.01 -19.21
C GLY A 335 10.17 10.48 -19.66
N LEU A 336 10.01 11.42 -18.72
CA LEU A 336 9.86 12.85 -18.98
C LEU A 336 11.01 13.65 -18.32
N SER A 337 11.37 14.80 -18.92
CA SER A 337 12.25 15.74 -18.22
C SER A 337 11.55 16.31 -16.98
N PRO A 338 12.30 16.78 -15.96
CA PRO A 338 11.69 17.41 -14.77
C PRO A 338 10.72 18.54 -15.09
N THR A 339 11.05 19.38 -16.10
CA THR A 339 10.14 20.45 -16.57
C THR A 339 8.91 19.85 -17.24
N GLY A 340 9.08 18.88 -18.14
CA GLY A 340 7.97 18.21 -18.80
C GLY A 340 7.07 17.44 -17.81
N TYR A 341 7.67 16.85 -16.77
CA TYR A 341 6.93 16.18 -15.70
C TYR A 341 6.05 17.17 -14.92
N ARG A 342 6.59 18.32 -14.52
CA ARG A 342 5.84 19.39 -13.82
C ARG A 342 4.70 19.94 -14.65
N THR A 343 4.87 20.08 -15.97
CA THR A 343 3.86 20.64 -16.88
C THR A 343 2.97 19.59 -17.53
N SER A 344 3.17 18.32 -17.21
CA SER A 344 2.33 17.26 -17.77
C SER A 344 0.89 17.38 -17.26
N PRO A 345 -0.12 16.98 -18.05
CA PRO A 345 -1.53 17.03 -17.63
C PRO A 345 -1.82 16.28 -16.33
N LYS A 346 -0.93 15.39 -15.92
CA LYS A 346 -0.97 14.71 -14.62
C LYS A 346 -0.68 15.65 -13.44
N ASN A 347 0.03 16.75 -13.68
CA ASN A 347 0.48 17.69 -12.64
C ASN A 347 -0.10 19.10 -12.82
N ILE A 348 -0.76 19.40 -13.95
CA ILE A 348 -1.41 20.69 -14.24
C ILE A 348 -2.86 20.70 -13.69
N LYS A 349 -3.14 20.09 -12.57
CA LYS A 349 -4.39 20.41 -11.90
C LYS A 349 -4.08 21.35 -10.74
N GLU A 350 -4.36 22.66 -11.05
CA GLU A 350 -4.56 23.78 -10.15
C GLU A 350 -3.31 24.59 -9.75
N SER A 351 -3.04 25.62 -10.55
CA SER A 351 -2.66 26.95 -10.03
C SER A 351 -3.92 27.73 -9.68
#